data_fe8068659b224082bf915d38e515dc78
#
_entry.id   fe8068659b224082bf915d38e515dc78
#
_cell.length_a   1.000
_cell.length_b   1.000
_cell.length_c   1.000
_cell.angle_alpha   90.00
_cell.angle_beta   90.00
_cell.angle_gamma   90.00
#
_symmetry.space_group_name_H-M   'P 1'
#
loop_
_entity.id
_entity.type
_entity.pdbx_description
1 polymer ?
#
loop_
_entity_poly.entity_id
_entity_poly.type
_entity_poly.pdbx_seq_one_letter_code
_entity_poly.pdbx_strand_id
1 'polypeptide(L)'
;MKIGYSFWGFLGNGVTDTPDGGRSHRRPFIDALLARGHEIVFLQPDRDRLEAGDNLGGAYTFDDGLPCIDTLFLEWRWAIPGRNTSPCGSEGHTCDLHRQAQLINRYTARSQTPTVIWDKDRTLRAESVWRRTAHTRVCEAALAPTLGAHSLLFPVAEDLLAQADPLTLAARPRDLALGYVGNQYDRDEPFDRFFAPAAARVEHLVAGKWTKTGRWPHVRFAGRIPFEAAAGVYGRSLATVLMLPERYSAVGQMTQRIFEAVLAGCLPLAPADIRFADRFVPKELVVRSGSDVLERLSYLREIAGTEQHAALIAACVDRLRLFGLCKQVNTLESVLHGLLQTTATERGAT
;
A
#
# COMPACT_ATOMS: atom_id res chain seq x y z
N MET A 1 24.92 -1.58 4.52
CA MET A 1 24.72 -0.26 5.16
C MET A 1 23.70 -0.39 6.28
N LYS A 2 23.78 0.48 7.28
CA LYS A 2 22.81 0.57 8.38
C LYS A 2 21.72 1.57 8.06
N ILE A 3 20.51 1.08 7.81
CA ILE A 3 19.34 1.87 7.42
C ILE A 3 18.46 2.10 8.65
N GLY A 4 18.33 3.35 9.07
CA GLY A 4 17.30 3.74 10.02
C GLY A 4 15.94 3.80 9.30
N TYR A 5 15.03 2.89 9.60
CA TYR A 5 13.71 2.86 8.95
C TYR A 5 12.64 3.38 9.89
N SER A 6 11.90 4.38 9.45
CA SER A 6 10.77 4.94 10.18
C SER A 6 9.48 4.74 9.41
N PHE A 7 8.53 4.04 10.05
CA PHE A 7 7.19 3.87 9.55
C PHE A 7 6.17 4.03 10.69
N TRP A 8 4.92 4.14 10.35
CA TRP A 8 3.85 4.12 11.33
C TRP A 8 2.84 3.04 10.94
N GLY A 9 2.81 1.96 11.70
CA GLY A 9 1.98 0.81 11.40
C GLY A 9 2.51 -0.42 12.13
N PHE A 10 2.18 -1.58 11.58
CA PHE A 10 2.48 -2.87 12.17
C PHE A 10 3.10 -3.81 11.14
N LEU A 11 3.83 -4.80 11.61
CA LEU A 11 4.41 -5.89 10.82
C LEU A 11 3.69 -7.22 11.08
N GLY A 12 3.21 -7.42 12.30
CA GLY A 12 2.45 -8.58 12.75
C GLY A 12 0.95 -8.47 12.50
N ASN A 13 0.21 -9.52 12.76
CA ASN A 13 -1.23 -9.63 12.51
C ASN A 13 -2.10 -9.39 13.76
N GLY A 14 -1.50 -9.29 14.95
CA GLY A 14 -2.22 -9.21 16.22
C GLY A 14 -3.06 -7.94 16.40
N VAL A 15 -2.63 -6.81 15.84
CA VAL A 15 -3.39 -5.56 15.92
C VAL A 15 -4.43 -5.48 14.81
N THR A 16 -5.71 -5.51 15.18
CA THR A 16 -6.85 -5.52 14.24
C THR A 16 -7.53 -4.16 14.06
N ASP A 17 -7.33 -3.23 15.02
CA ASP A 17 -8.02 -1.92 15.05
C ASP A 17 -7.29 -0.79 14.32
N THR A 18 -6.36 -1.10 13.46
CA THR A 18 -5.63 -0.08 12.69
C THR A 18 -5.98 -0.15 11.20
N PRO A 19 -6.08 1.01 10.51
CA PRO A 19 -6.24 1.04 9.05
C PRO A 19 -4.95 0.75 8.28
N ASP A 20 -3.86 0.32 8.93
CA ASP A 20 -2.59 0.10 8.26
C ASP A 20 -2.67 -1.08 7.29
N GLY A 21 -2.76 -0.77 6.00
CA GLY A 21 -2.66 -1.74 4.91
C GLY A 21 -1.20 -2.03 4.51
N GLY A 22 -0.22 -1.50 5.22
CA GLY A 22 1.20 -1.65 4.87
C GLY A 22 1.79 -3.02 5.15
N ARG A 23 1.11 -3.88 5.88
CA ARG A 23 1.62 -5.19 6.33
C ARG A 23 1.95 -6.12 5.16
N SER A 24 1.11 -6.16 4.14
CA SER A 24 1.30 -7.03 2.98
C SER A 24 2.53 -6.69 2.12
N HIS A 25 3.02 -5.45 2.15
CA HIS A 25 4.19 -5.05 1.36
C HIS A 25 5.42 -4.69 2.19
N ARG A 26 5.23 -4.22 3.44
CA ARG A 26 6.34 -3.71 4.27
C ARG A 26 7.26 -4.84 4.72
N ARG A 27 6.70 -5.91 5.28
CA ARG A 27 7.50 -7.02 5.78
C ARG A 27 8.35 -7.69 4.70
N PRO A 28 7.80 -8.12 3.54
CA PRO A 28 8.62 -8.67 2.46
C PRO A 28 9.72 -7.72 1.98
N PHE A 29 9.44 -6.41 1.96
CA PHE A 29 10.41 -5.40 1.55
C PHE A 29 11.60 -5.29 2.52
N ILE A 30 11.31 -5.29 3.82
CA ILE A 30 12.31 -5.26 4.88
C ILE A 30 13.14 -6.55 4.86
N ASP A 31 12.50 -7.71 4.80
CA ASP A 31 13.17 -9.02 4.78
C ASP A 31 14.10 -9.15 3.57
N ALA A 32 13.71 -8.62 2.41
CA ALA A 32 14.55 -8.61 1.22
C ALA A 32 15.78 -7.69 1.37
N LEU A 33 15.65 -6.54 2.04
CA LEU A 33 16.78 -5.65 2.34
C LEU A 33 17.76 -6.32 3.33
N LEU A 34 17.24 -6.99 4.36
CA LEU A 34 18.06 -7.77 5.30
C LEU A 34 18.81 -8.90 4.59
N ALA A 35 18.13 -9.64 3.70
CA ALA A 35 18.74 -10.71 2.90
C ALA A 35 19.84 -10.21 1.96
N ARG A 36 19.84 -8.93 1.58
CA ARG A 36 20.90 -8.26 0.80
C ARG A 36 22.04 -7.71 1.66
N GLY A 37 22.06 -8.01 2.96
CA GLY A 37 23.12 -7.64 3.88
C GLY A 37 23.03 -6.18 4.39
N HIS A 38 21.84 -5.55 4.29
CA HIS A 38 21.60 -4.32 5.02
C HIS A 38 21.30 -4.61 6.48
N GLU A 39 21.73 -3.75 7.38
CA GLU A 39 21.26 -3.70 8.76
C GLU A 39 20.06 -2.74 8.82
N ILE A 40 18.92 -3.19 9.32
CA ILE A 40 17.71 -2.37 9.46
C ILE A 40 17.46 -2.11 10.94
N VAL A 41 17.34 -0.83 11.30
CA VAL A 41 16.95 -0.41 12.65
C VAL A 41 15.65 0.39 12.54
N PHE A 42 14.58 -0.12 13.14
CA PHE A 42 13.32 0.60 13.20
C PHE A 42 13.39 1.71 14.24
N LEU A 43 13.28 2.96 13.80
CA LEU A 43 13.41 4.16 14.62
C LEU A 43 12.12 4.45 15.40
N GLN A 44 11.61 3.45 16.11
CA GLN A 44 10.35 3.47 16.87
C GLN A 44 10.31 2.31 17.87
N PRO A 45 9.44 2.35 18.89
CA PRO A 45 9.21 1.19 19.76
C PRO A 45 8.56 0.04 18.96
N ASP A 46 8.75 -1.20 19.46
CA ASP A 46 8.05 -2.38 18.95
C ASP A 46 6.57 -2.31 19.31
N ARG A 47 5.77 -1.72 18.43
CA ARG A 47 4.35 -1.52 18.63
C ARG A 47 3.55 -2.83 18.53
N ASP A 48 4.00 -3.78 17.72
CA ASP A 48 3.37 -5.10 17.65
C ASP A 48 3.40 -5.79 19.01
N ARG A 49 4.54 -5.70 19.72
CA ARG A 49 4.67 -6.20 21.08
C ARG A 49 3.82 -5.43 22.09
N LEU A 50 3.86 -4.10 22.00
CA LEU A 50 3.16 -3.22 22.99
C LEU A 50 1.64 -3.30 22.85
N GLU A 51 1.11 -3.41 21.63
CA GLU A 51 -0.33 -3.33 21.36
C GLU A 51 -0.99 -4.71 21.16
N ALA A 52 -0.23 -5.75 20.78
CA ALA A 52 -0.77 -7.10 20.52
C ALA A 52 -0.01 -8.24 21.20
N GLY A 53 1.11 -7.97 21.88
CA GLY A 53 1.94 -9.00 22.47
C GLY A 53 2.84 -9.77 21.47
N ASP A 54 2.83 -9.39 20.20
CA ASP A 54 3.64 -10.02 19.15
C ASP A 54 5.10 -9.54 19.25
N ASN A 55 5.97 -10.34 19.85
CA ASN A 55 7.38 -10.00 19.99
C ASN A 55 8.16 -10.24 18.69
N LEU A 56 8.47 -9.18 17.98
CA LEU A 56 9.26 -9.21 16.75
C LEU A 56 10.75 -8.93 16.95
N GLY A 57 11.20 -8.69 18.19
CA GLY A 57 12.59 -8.36 18.54
C GLY A 57 13.61 -9.46 18.22
N GLY A 58 13.17 -10.72 17.99
CA GLY A 58 14.05 -11.79 17.53
C GLY A 58 14.36 -11.74 16.01
N ALA A 59 13.51 -11.06 15.22
CA ALA A 59 13.65 -10.92 13.78
C ALA A 59 14.13 -9.52 13.37
N TYR A 60 13.79 -8.50 14.16
CA TYR A 60 14.03 -7.10 13.82
C TYR A 60 14.59 -6.30 15.00
N THR A 61 15.38 -5.29 14.70
CA THR A 61 15.94 -4.36 15.70
C THR A 61 15.08 -3.12 15.78
N PHE A 62 14.63 -2.79 17.00
CA PHE A 62 13.88 -1.56 17.30
C PHE A 62 14.73 -0.65 18.19
N ASP A 63 14.73 0.64 17.89
CA ASP A 63 15.40 1.67 18.67
C ASP A 63 14.58 2.98 18.59
N ASP A 64 13.94 3.36 19.67
CA ASP A 64 13.16 4.59 19.78
C ASP A 64 14.01 5.82 20.15
N GLY A 65 15.32 5.62 20.34
CA GLY A 65 16.31 6.69 20.45
C GLY A 65 16.70 7.30 19.10
N LEU A 66 17.94 7.72 19.04
CA LEU A 66 18.54 8.35 17.84
C LEU A 66 19.90 7.69 17.53
N PRO A 67 19.92 6.38 17.19
CA PRO A 67 21.14 5.63 16.96
C PRO A 67 21.93 6.18 15.76
N CYS A 68 23.22 5.82 15.67
CA CYS A 68 24.00 6.08 14.46
C CYS A 68 23.48 5.21 13.32
N ILE A 69 23.23 5.83 12.16
CA ILE A 69 22.76 5.20 10.92
C ILE A 69 23.50 5.79 9.71
N ASP A 70 23.66 5.02 8.64
CA ASP A 70 24.24 5.47 7.41
C ASP A 70 23.25 6.27 6.56
N THR A 71 21.98 5.87 6.61
CA THR A 71 20.87 6.49 5.85
C THR A 71 19.56 6.40 6.60
N LEU A 72 18.71 7.41 6.39
CA LEU A 72 17.34 7.44 6.88
C LEU A 72 16.38 7.04 5.74
N PHE A 73 15.59 5.98 5.93
CA PHE A 73 14.44 5.64 5.09
C PHE A 73 13.15 5.91 5.84
N LEU A 74 12.36 6.89 5.38
CA LEU A 74 11.22 7.42 6.11
C LEU A 74 9.94 7.32 5.26
N GLU A 75 8.95 6.56 5.74
CA GLU A 75 7.59 6.63 5.23
C GLU A 75 6.94 7.95 5.68
N TRP A 76 6.60 8.82 4.72
CA TRP A 76 6.07 10.15 5.03
C TRP A 76 4.72 10.08 5.74
N ARG A 77 4.58 10.89 6.80
CA ARG A 77 3.35 11.02 7.58
C ARG A 77 2.76 12.41 7.43
N TRP A 78 1.44 12.50 7.53
CA TRP A 78 0.69 13.74 7.42
C TRP A 78 -0.27 13.92 8.59
N ALA A 79 -0.77 15.15 8.76
CA ALA A 79 -1.71 15.50 9.80
C ALA A 79 -3.05 14.78 9.61
N ILE A 80 -3.48 14.03 10.62
CA ILE A 80 -4.78 13.36 10.70
C ILE A 80 -5.51 13.97 11.90
N PRO A 81 -6.56 14.80 11.67
CA PRO A 81 -7.31 15.45 12.73
C PRO A 81 -7.83 14.45 13.77
N GLY A 82 -7.68 14.77 15.05
CA GLY A 82 -8.11 13.94 16.16
C GLY A 82 -7.27 12.69 16.41
N ARG A 83 -6.16 12.50 15.68
CA ARG A 83 -5.25 11.36 15.86
C ARG A 83 -3.84 11.80 16.21
N ASN A 84 -3.14 12.50 15.34
CA ASN A 84 -1.76 12.92 15.53
C ASN A 84 -1.59 14.44 15.55
N THR A 85 -2.69 15.19 15.56
CA THR A 85 -2.74 16.65 15.67
C THR A 85 -3.22 17.12 17.04
N SER A 86 -3.66 16.21 17.91
CA SER A 86 -3.97 16.51 19.32
C SER A 86 -2.67 16.68 20.12
N PRO A 87 -2.70 17.26 21.34
CA PRO A 87 -1.53 17.31 22.21
C PRO A 87 -0.98 15.93 22.53
N CYS A 88 0.35 15.80 22.64
CA CYS A 88 0.98 14.56 23.06
C CYS A 88 0.46 14.13 24.44
N GLY A 89 0.17 12.83 24.60
CA GLY A 89 -0.41 12.27 25.82
C GLY A 89 -1.94 12.33 25.90
N SER A 90 -2.63 12.99 24.94
CA SER A 90 -4.09 12.90 24.84
C SER A 90 -4.52 11.48 24.47
N GLU A 91 -5.71 11.07 24.94
CA GLU A 91 -6.30 9.79 24.56
C GLU A 91 -6.40 9.64 23.02
N GLY A 92 -5.98 8.50 22.50
CA GLY A 92 -5.96 8.20 21.07
C GLY A 92 -4.92 8.96 20.25
N HIS A 93 -4.09 9.82 20.91
CA HIS A 93 -2.99 10.50 20.22
C HIS A 93 -1.92 9.52 19.74
N THR A 94 -1.46 9.71 18.50
CA THR A 94 -0.30 9.00 17.97
C THR A 94 0.82 10.01 17.69
N CYS A 95 2.00 9.79 18.31
CA CYS A 95 3.15 10.71 18.18
C CYS A 95 3.93 10.58 16.87
N ASP A 96 3.36 10.05 15.82
CA ASP A 96 4.03 9.79 14.55
C ASP A 96 4.52 11.05 13.84
N LEU A 97 3.77 12.16 13.87
CA LEU A 97 4.24 13.45 13.32
C LEU A 97 5.37 14.04 14.13
N HIS A 98 5.26 13.97 15.45
CA HIS A 98 6.31 14.46 16.36
C HIS A 98 7.60 13.66 16.15
N ARG A 99 7.49 12.33 16.09
CA ARG A 99 8.63 11.45 15.83
C ARG A 99 9.25 11.74 14.46
N GLN A 100 8.46 11.89 13.41
CA GLN A 100 8.93 12.27 12.09
C GLN A 100 9.73 13.58 12.11
N ALA A 101 9.18 14.60 12.77
CA ALA A 101 9.87 15.90 12.90
C ALA A 101 11.21 15.77 13.64
N GLN A 102 11.27 14.98 14.72
CA GLN A 102 12.48 14.71 15.46
C GLN A 102 13.54 14.01 14.59
N LEU A 103 13.16 12.97 13.84
CA LEU A 103 14.06 12.22 12.97
C LEU A 103 14.61 13.10 11.84
N ILE A 104 13.75 13.84 11.16
CA ILE A 104 14.15 14.76 10.09
C ILE A 104 15.11 15.84 10.64
N ASN A 105 14.78 16.45 11.78
CA ASN A 105 15.63 17.46 12.38
C ASN A 105 17.03 16.88 12.74
N ARG A 106 17.06 15.69 13.35
CA ARG A 106 18.32 15.04 13.75
C ARG A 106 19.15 14.60 12.56
N TYR A 107 18.58 13.75 11.70
CA TYR A 107 19.33 13.08 10.65
C TYR A 107 19.44 13.94 9.40
N THR A 108 18.31 14.44 8.87
CA THR A 108 18.29 15.15 7.60
C THR A 108 18.82 16.57 7.75
N ALA A 109 18.26 17.37 8.68
CA ALA A 109 18.61 18.80 8.76
C ALA A 109 19.98 19.04 9.41
N ARG A 110 20.27 18.41 10.56
CA ARG A 110 21.51 18.69 11.31
C ARG A 110 22.69 17.84 10.87
N SER A 111 22.50 16.54 10.71
CA SER A 111 23.58 15.62 10.37
C SER A 111 23.80 15.43 8.88
N GLN A 112 22.91 15.97 8.03
CA GLN A 112 22.94 15.79 6.58
C GLN A 112 23.05 14.31 6.17
N THR A 113 22.47 13.43 6.98
CA THR A 113 22.41 12.00 6.71
C THR A 113 21.60 11.78 5.42
N PRO A 114 22.11 11.01 4.46
CA PRO A 114 21.37 10.63 3.26
C PRO A 114 19.98 10.13 3.63
N THR A 115 18.96 10.75 3.05
CA THR A 115 17.57 10.53 3.44
C THR A 115 16.71 10.18 2.23
N VAL A 116 16.01 9.05 2.28
CA VAL A 116 14.93 8.71 1.34
C VAL A 116 13.60 8.89 2.04
N ILE A 117 12.75 9.74 1.48
CA ILE A 117 11.38 9.93 1.92
C ILE A 117 10.46 9.15 0.97
N TRP A 118 9.74 8.16 1.49
CA TRP A 118 8.73 7.44 0.72
C TRP A 118 7.35 8.02 0.99
N ASP A 119 6.87 8.88 0.07
CA ASP A 119 5.54 9.48 0.13
C ASP A 119 4.51 8.54 -0.51
N LYS A 120 4.07 7.56 0.27
CA LYS A 120 3.11 6.53 -0.15
C LYS A 120 1.70 7.06 -0.34
N ASP A 121 1.37 8.17 0.30
CA ASP A 121 0.01 8.71 0.34
C ASP A 121 -0.13 10.04 -0.42
N ARG A 122 0.94 10.47 -1.10
CA ARG A 122 1.00 11.72 -1.89
C ARG A 122 0.55 12.94 -1.10
N THR A 123 1.11 13.08 0.07
CA THR A 123 0.80 14.17 1.01
C THR A 123 1.97 15.13 1.21
N LEU A 124 3.16 14.79 0.71
CA LEU A 124 4.32 15.68 0.68
C LEU A 124 4.13 16.71 -0.45
N ARG A 125 3.92 17.96 -0.08
CA ARG A 125 3.67 19.05 -1.03
C ARG A 125 4.78 19.16 -2.07
N ALA A 126 4.41 19.57 -3.30
CA ALA A 126 5.37 19.77 -4.40
C ALA A 126 6.46 20.80 -4.06
N GLU A 127 6.10 21.83 -3.30
CA GLU A 127 6.99 22.93 -2.89
C GLU A 127 7.86 22.58 -1.66
N SER A 128 7.69 21.39 -1.08
CA SER A 128 8.42 20.99 0.12
C SER A 128 9.93 21.13 -0.07
N VAL A 129 10.59 21.73 0.90
CA VAL A 129 12.06 21.88 0.93
C VAL A 129 12.77 20.53 0.79
N TRP A 130 12.20 19.48 1.32
CA TRP A 130 12.77 18.12 1.27
C TRP A 130 12.90 17.56 -0.15
N ARG A 131 12.11 18.04 -1.11
CA ARG A 131 12.22 17.66 -2.54
C ARG A 131 13.44 18.31 -3.22
N ARG A 132 14.02 19.35 -2.62
CA ARG A 132 15.11 20.16 -3.18
C ARG A 132 16.42 20.03 -2.40
N THR A 133 16.39 19.36 -1.26
CA THR A 133 17.58 19.19 -0.40
C THR A 133 18.53 18.19 -1.05
N ALA A 134 19.81 18.55 -1.19
CA ALA A 134 20.81 17.76 -1.94
C ALA A 134 20.95 16.31 -1.45
N HIS A 135 20.95 16.11 -0.12
CA HIS A 135 21.06 14.80 0.52
C HIS A 135 19.70 14.11 0.78
N THR A 136 18.64 14.54 0.09
CA THR A 136 17.32 13.94 0.18
C THR A 136 16.83 13.49 -1.19
N ARG A 137 16.20 12.32 -1.27
CA ARG A 137 15.44 11.86 -2.44
C ARG A 137 14.04 11.47 -2.01
N VAL A 138 13.06 11.81 -2.86
CA VAL A 138 11.66 11.44 -2.63
C VAL A 138 11.30 10.28 -3.55
N CYS A 139 10.67 9.25 -2.98
CA CYS A 139 10.04 8.17 -3.71
C CYS A 139 8.53 8.28 -3.56
N GLU A 140 7.79 7.98 -4.62
CA GLU A 140 6.33 7.93 -4.63
C GLU A 140 5.85 6.59 -5.19
N ALA A 141 4.75 6.05 -4.65
CA ALA A 141 4.21 4.76 -5.08
C ALA A 141 3.37 4.89 -6.37
N ALA A 142 3.83 5.65 -7.35
CA ALA A 142 3.12 6.03 -8.57
C ALA A 142 3.91 5.72 -9.84
N LEU A 143 3.22 5.39 -10.93
CA LEU A 143 3.86 5.21 -12.25
C LEU A 143 4.33 6.54 -12.87
N ALA A 144 3.61 7.62 -12.58
CA ALA A 144 3.99 8.98 -12.94
C ALA A 144 4.21 9.81 -11.67
N PRO A 145 5.35 9.64 -10.97
CA PRO A 145 5.64 10.39 -9.77
C PRO A 145 5.81 11.89 -10.08
N THR A 146 5.78 12.72 -9.06
CA THR A 146 6.10 14.15 -9.17
C THR A 146 7.48 14.33 -9.78
N LEU A 147 7.66 15.37 -10.58
CA LEU A 147 8.95 15.67 -11.21
C LEU A 147 10.09 15.70 -10.18
N GLY A 148 11.15 14.95 -10.45
CA GLY A 148 12.29 14.77 -9.54
C GLY A 148 12.12 13.71 -8.45
N ALA A 149 10.95 13.10 -8.33
CA ALA A 149 10.74 11.93 -7.46
C ALA A 149 10.96 10.61 -8.23
N HIS A 150 11.31 9.56 -7.49
CA HIS A 150 11.48 8.21 -8.02
C HIS A 150 10.19 7.40 -7.85
N SER A 151 9.89 6.53 -8.81
CA SER A 151 8.78 5.58 -8.71
C SER A 151 9.23 4.38 -7.86
N LEU A 152 8.67 4.25 -6.65
CA LEU A 152 8.89 3.11 -5.75
C LEU A 152 7.51 2.54 -5.37
N LEU A 153 7.08 1.51 -6.10
CA LEU A 153 5.76 0.92 -5.94
C LEU A 153 5.69 0.02 -4.70
N PHE A 154 4.47 -0.30 -4.26
CA PHE A 154 4.29 -1.30 -3.20
C PHE A 154 4.74 -2.67 -3.70
N PRO A 155 5.72 -3.32 -3.05
CA PRO A 155 6.24 -4.59 -3.52
C PRO A 155 5.31 -5.76 -3.24
N VAL A 156 5.33 -6.73 -4.14
CA VAL A 156 4.78 -8.08 -3.96
C VAL A 156 5.88 -9.10 -4.22
N ALA A 157 6.00 -10.11 -3.36
CA ALA A 157 7.01 -11.13 -3.48
C ALA A 157 6.80 -12.01 -4.73
N GLU A 158 7.86 -12.27 -5.47
CA GLU A 158 7.81 -13.03 -6.72
C GLU A 158 7.40 -14.48 -6.52
N ASP A 159 7.71 -15.08 -5.37
CA ASP A 159 7.29 -16.43 -5.02
C ASP A 159 5.77 -16.54 -4.88
N LEU A 160 5.10 -15.52 -4.31
CA LEU A 160 3.64 -15.46 -4.27
C LEU A 160 3.03 -15.40 -5.66
N LEU A 161 3.66 -14.67 -6.59
CA LEU A 161 3.23 -14.61 -7.98
C LEU A 161 3.46 -15.95 -8.70
N ALA A 162 4.57 -16.62 -8.42
CA ALA A 162 4.91 -17.91 -9.01
C ALA A 162 4.02 -19.06 -8.50
N GLN A 163 3.56 -18.97 -7.25
CA GLN A 163 2.68 -19.97 -6.64
C GLN A 163 1.21 -19.78 -7.02
N ALA A 164 0.84 -18.62 -7.59
CA ALA A 164 -0.53 -18.35 -8.00
C ALA A 164 -0.89 -19.24 -9.21
N ASP A 165 -1.64 -20.31 -8.96
CA ASP A 165 -2.18 -21.19 -10.01
C ASP A 165 -3.55 -20.68 -10.48
N PRO A 166 -3.67 -20.10 -11.69
CA PRO A 166 -4.89 -19.51 -12.19
C PRO A 166 -6.05 -20.52 -12.32
N LEU A 167 -5.78 -21.79 -12.63
CA LEU A 167 -6.81 -22.82 -12.73
C LEU A 167 -7.41 -23.14 -11.36
N THR A 168 -6.56 -23.36 -10.37
CA THR A 168 -6.99 -23.58 -8.99
C THR A 168 -7.73 -22.36 -8.44
N LEU A 169 -7.24 -21.13 -8.73
CA LEU A 169 -7.90 -19.91 -8.30
C LEU A 169 -9.26 -19.72 -8.98
N ALA A 170 -9.41 -20.03 -10.25
CA ALA A 170 -10.68 -19.95 -10.98
C ALA A 170 -11.71 -20.95 -10.47
N ALA A 171 -11.30 -22.15 -10.12
CA ALA A 171 -12.16 -23.23 -9.64
C ALA A 171 -12.74 -23.01 -8.24
N ARG A 172 -12.25 -22.05 -7.47
CA ARG A 172 -12.76 -21.78 -6.11
C ARG A 172 -14.22 -21.34 -6.15
N PRO A 173 -15.09 -21.89 -5.26
CA PRO A 173 -16.46 -21.47 -5.15
C PRO A 173 -16.54 -20.03 -4.62
N ARG A 174 -17.46 -19.23 -5.17
CA ARG A 174 -17.68 -17.83 -4.76
C ARG A 174 -19.15 -17.57 -4.53
N ASP A 175 -19.48 -17.05 -3.35
CA ASP A 175 -20.85 -16.70 -2.96
C ASP A 175 -21.11 -15.18 -3.05
N LEU A 176 -20.06 -14.39 -3.33
CA LEU A 176 -20.15 -12.96 -3.55
C LEU A 176 -19.78 -12.62 -5.00
N ALA A 177 -20.64 -11.84 -5.65
CA ALA A 177 -20.27 -11.29 -6.96
C ALA A 177 -19.27 -10.15 -6.81
N LEU A 178 -19.40 -9.33 -5.75
CA LEU A 178 -18.62 -8.14 -5.55
C LEU A 178 -18.14 -8.02 -4.09
N GLY A 179 -16.85 -7.93 -3.88
CA GLY A 179 -16.24 -7.70 -2.57
C GLY A 179 -15.37 -6.46 -2.54
N TYR A 180 -15.24 -5.86 -1.38
CA TYR A 180 -14.26 -4.80 -1.16
C TYR A 180 -13.68 -4.87 0.24
N VAL A 181 -12.35 -4.78 0.35
CA VAL A 181 -11.65 -4.66 1.62
C VAL A 181 -10.89 -3.35 1.65
N GLY A 182 -11.26 -2.46 2.56
CA GLY A 182 -10.58 -1.19 2.73
C GLY A 182 -11.43 -0.14 3.45
N ASN A 183 -10.75 0.92 3.88
CA ASN A 183 -11.37 2.00 4.65
C ASN A 183 -11.98 3.08 3.74
N GLN A 184 -12.90 3.86 4.28
CA GLN A 184 -13.65 4.91 3.57
C GLN A 184 -12.80 6.07 3.05
N TYR A 185 -11.59 6.32 3.58
CA TYR A 185 -10.78 7.51 3.30
C TYR A 185 -10.76 7.92 1.82
N ASP A 186 -11.33 9.11 1.52
CA ASP A 186 -11.37 9.74 0.18
C ASP A 186 -11.85 8.80 -0.93
N ARG A 187 -12.83 7.92 -0.62
CA ARG A 187 -13.39 6.92 -1.55
C ARG A 187 -14.88 7.04 -1.78
N ASP A 188 -15.53 8.06 -1.22
CA ASP A 188 -16.98 8.22 -1.33
C ASP A 188 -17.41 8.40 -2.80
N GLU A 189 -16.68 9.22 -3.57
CA GLU A 189 -16.99 9.47 -4.97
C GLU A 189 -16.84 8.19 -5.83
N PRO A 190 -15.69 7.48 -5.88
CA PRO A 190 -15.63 6.24 -6.65
C PRO A 190 -16.55 5.14 -6.12
N PHE A 191 -16.90 5.15 -4.83
CA PHE A 191 -17.89 4.23 -4.28
C PHE A 191 -19.28 4.53 -4.84
N ASP A 192 -19.71 5.79 -4.88
CA ASP A 192 -20.99 6.23 -5.46
C ASP A 192 -21.08 5.90 -6.96
N ARG A 193 -19.98 6.03 -7.70
CA ARG A 193 -19.97 5.85 -9.17
C ARG A 193 -19.94 4.39 -9.59
N PHE A 194 -19.20 3.55 -8.88
CA PHE A 194 -18.89 2.21 -9.34
C PHE A 194 -19.46 1.11 -8.46
N PHE A 195 -19.21 1.16 -7.15
CA PHE A 195 -19.54 0.05 -6.26
C PHE A 195 -21.01 0.07 -5.83
N ALA A 196 -21.50 1.17 -5.29
CA ALA A 196 -22.84 1.24 -4.72
C ALA A 196 -23.97 0.94 -5.72
N PRO A 197 -23.93 1.43 -6.98
CA PRO A 197 -24.95 1.07 -7.97
C PRO A 197 -24.96 -0.42 -8.31
N ALA A 198 -23.77 -1.06 -8.39
CA ALA A 198 -23.67 -2.49 -8.64
C ALA A 198 -24.12 -3.30 -7.42
N ALA A 199 -23.75 -2.91 -6.22
CA ALA A 199 -24.14 -3.55 -4.97
C ALA A 199 -25.67 -3.63 -4.76
N ALA A 200 -26.43 -2.70 -5.35
CA ALA A 200 -27.89 -2.74 -5.31
C ALA A 200 -28.52 -3.94 -6.08
N ARG A 201 -27.72 -4.65 -6.88
CA ARG A 201 -28.19 -5.69 -7.82
C ARG A 201 -27.52 -7.06 -7.64
N VAL A 202 -26.48 -7.15 -6.82
CA VAL A 202 -25.69 -8.39 -6.67
C VAL A 202 -25.33 -8.66 -5.21
N GLU A 203 -25.01 -9.90 -4.89
CA GLU A 203 -24.45 -10.30 -3.60
C GLU A 203 -23.08 -9.64 -3.43
N HIS A 204 -22.93 -8.94 -2.33
CA HIS A 204 -21.73 -8.15 -2.09
C HIS A 204 -21.35 -8.08 -0.61
N LEU A 205 -20.12 -7.65 -0.34
CA LEU A 205 -19.62 -7.36 1.01
C LEU A 205 -18.57 -6.26 0.98
N VAL A 206 -18.69 -5.31 1.92
CA VAL A 206 -17.68 -4.28 2.17
C VAL A 206 -17.10 -4.47 3.56
N ALA A 207 -15.78 -4.70 3.66
CA ALA A 207 -15.08 -4.81 4.93
C ALA A 207 -14.09 -3.64 5.12
N GLY A 208 -13.98 -3.14 6.35
CA GLY A 208 -13.10 -2.03 6.70
C GLY A 208 -13.80 -0.97 7.55
N LYS A 209 -13.07 0.12 7.83
CA LYS A 209 -13.61 1.24 8.61
C LYS A 209 -14.43 2.16 7.71
N TRP A 210 -15.75 1.99 7.74
CA TRP A 210 -16.73 2.85 7.09
C TRP A 210 -17.62 3.48 8.16
N THR A 211 -17.63 4.79 8.27
CA THR A 211 -18.35 5.53 9.33
C THR A 211 -19.54 6.30 8.82
N LYS A 212 -19.57 6.64 7.51
CA LYS A 212 -20.63 7.40 6.86
C LYS A 212 -21.44 6.51 5.91
N THR A 213 -22.01 5.41 6.44
CA THR A 213 -22.69 4.38 5.64
C THR A 213 -24.15 4.68 5.31
N GLY A 214 -24.77 5.64 6.00
CA GLY A 214 -26.20 5.99 5.81
C GLY A 214 -26.56 6.42 4.38
N ARG A 215 -25.62 6.83 3.56
CA ARG A 215 -25.82 7.12 2.12
C ARG A 215 -26.10 5.88 1.29
N TRP A 216 -25.73 4.70 1.78
CA TRP A 216 -25.83 3.43 1.04
C TRP A 216 -26.56 2.36 1.88
N PRO A 217 -27.84 2.54 2.19
CA PRO A 217 -28.61 1.62 3.07
C PRO A 217 -28.74 0.21 2.48
N HIS A 218 -28.54 0.05 1.17
CA HIS A 218 -28.58 -1.23 0.47
C HIS A 218 -27.23 -1.96 0.46
N VAL A 219 -26.15 -1.32 0.95
CA VAL A 219 -24.83 -1.93 0.96
C VAL A 219 -24.56 -2.67 2.28
N ARG A 220 -24.10 -3.90 2.16
CA ARG A 220 -23.72 -4.73 3.30
C ARG A 220 -22.30 -4.40 3.76
N PHE A 221 -22.21 -3.68 4.88
CA PHE A 221 -20.96 -3.38 5.55
C PHE A 221 -20.71 -4.37 6.69
N ALA A 222 -19.56 -5.08 6.66
CA ALA A 222 -19.13 -6.00 7.72
C ALA A 222 -18.39 -5.31 8.88
N GLY A 223 -18.05 -4.00 8.71
CA GLY A 223 -17.16 -3.33 9.64
C GLY A 223 -15.71 -3.78 9.49
N ARG A 224 -14.90 -3.56 10.52
CA ARG A 224 -13.49 -3.97 10.54
C ARG A 224 -13.36 -5.48 10.67
N ILE A 225 -12.37 -6.02 9.99
CA ILE A 225 -12.00 -7.44 10.05
C ILE A 225 -10.50 -7.55 10.35
N PRO A 226 -10.04 -8.67 10.95
CA PRO A 226 -8.62 -8.97 11.08
C PRO A 226 -7.93 -8.93 9.72
N PHE A 227 -6.65 -8.54 9.70
CA PHE A 227 -5.89 -8.44 8.44
C PHE A 227 -5.88 -9.75 7.65
N GLU A 228 -5.68 -10.88 8.33
CA GLU A 228 -5.68 -12.22 7.74
C GLU A 228 -7.02 -12.63 7.12
N ALA A 229 -8.14 -12.07 7.60
CA ALA A 229 -9.47 -12.35 7.06
C ALA A 229 -9.72 -11.64 5.70
N ALA A 230 -8.89 -10.67 5.31
CA ALA A 230 -9.04 -9.94 4.05
C ALA A 230 -8.96 -10.88 2.84
N ALA A 231 -8.03 -11.83 2.83
CA ALA A 231 -7.90 -12.84 1.77
C ALA A 231 -9.15 -13.72 1.66
N GLY A 232 -9.83 -14.01 2.78
CA GLY A 232 -11.08 -14.76 2.80
C GLY A 232 -12.23 -14.01 2.15
N VAL A 233 -12.33 -12.68 2.33
CA VAL A 233 -13.32 -11.86 1.64
C VAL A 233 -13.08 -11.86 0.13
N TYR A 234 -11.85 -11.64 -0.29
CA TYR A 234 -11.50 -11.68 -1.72
C TYR A 234 -11.69 -13.07 -2.33
N GLY A 235 -11.28 -14.15 -1.63
CA GLY A 235 -11.43 -15.52 -2.12
C GLY A 235 -12.89 -15.95 -2.34
N ARG A 236 -13.84 -15.33 -1.62
CA ARG A 236 -15.29 -15.52 -1.80
C ARG A 236 -15.90 -14.61 -2.86
N SER A 237 -15.17 -13.59 -3.34
CA SER A 237 -15.67 -12.59 -4.27
C SER A 237 -15.23 -12.89 -5.69
N LEU A 238 -16.12 -12.74 -6.66
CA LEU A 238 -15.80 -12.88 -8.08
C LEU A 238 -14.96 -11.68 -8.57
N ALA A 239 -15.33 -10.48 -8.14
CA ALA A 239 -14.61 -9.27 -8.47
C ALA A 239 -14.56 -8.26 -7.30
N THR A 240 -13.66 -7.30 -7.43
CA THR A 240 -13.57 -6.09 -6.59
C THR A 240 -13.39 -4.87 -7.48
N VAL A 241 -13.85 -3.69 -7.05
CA VAL A 241 -13.54 -2.43 -7.74
C VAL A 241 -12.34 -1.77 -7.08
N LEU A 242 -11.37 -1.33 -7.88
CA LEU A 242 -10.18 -0.59 -7.43
C LEU A 242 -10.54 0.87 -7.14
N MET A 243 -11.14 1.13 -5.99
CA MET A 243 -11.53 2.47 -5.58
C MET A 243 -10.33 3.21 -4.97
N LEU A 244 -9.88 4.22 -5.68
CA LEU A 244 -8.72 5.03 -5.30
C LEU A 244 -9.14 6.48 -5.01
N PRO A 245 -8.46 7.18 -4.08
CA PRO A 245 -8.53 8.64 -4.02
C PRO A 245 -8.08 9.27 -5.35
N GLU A 246 -8.64 10.42 -5.72
CA GLU A 246 -8.29 11.15 -6.96
C GLU A 246 -6.78 11.38 -7.08
N ARG A 247 -6.12 11.77 -5.97
CA ARG A 247 -4.66 12.01 -5.95
C ARG A 247 -3.82 10.76 -6.29
N TYR A 248 -4.41 9.53 -6.19
CA TYR A 248 -3.75 8.31 -6.61
C TYR A 248 -4.08 7.98 -8.06
N SER A 249 -5.37 8.06 -8.43
CA SER A 249 -5.82 7.74 -9.80
C SER A 249 -5.16 8.64 -10.84
N ALA A 250 -5.02 9.94 -10.55
CA ALA A 250 -4.39 10.93 -11.44
C ALA A 250 -2.93 10.62 -11.83
N VAL A 251 -2.21 9.81 -11.08
CA VAL A 251 -0.77 9.51 -11.29
C VAL A 251 -0.47 8.03 -11.50
N GLY A 252 -1.52 7.21 -11.58
CA GLY A 252 -1.34 5.76 -11.68
C GLY A 252 -0.66 5.18 -10.43
N GLN A 253 -1.13 5.58 -9.24
CA GLN A 253 -0.75 4.94 -8.00
C GLN A 253 -1.75 3.85 -7.67
N MET A 254 -1.27 2.63 -7.51
CA MET A 254 -2.07 1.50 -7.07
C MET A 254 -1.74 1.16 -5.61
N THR A 255 -2.69 0.55 -4.91
CA THR A 255 -2.51 0.06 -3.55
C THR A 255 -2.33 -1.46 -3.54
N GLN A 256 -1.82 -2.00 -2.44
CA GLN A 256 -1.63 -3.45 -2.25
C GLN A 256 -2.91 -4.29 -2.45
N ARG A 257 -4.08 -3.67 -2.39
CA ARG A 257 -5.37 -4.37 -2.62
C ARG A 257 -5.44 -5.10 -3.96
N ILE A 258 -4.75 -4.59 -4.99
CA ILE A 258 -4.75 -5.25 -6.29
C ILE A 258 -4.12 -6.63 -6.20
N PHE A 259 -2.95 -6.77 -5.58
CA PHE A 259 -2.33 -8.08 -5.46
C PHE A 259 -2.98 -8.95 -4.37
N GLU A 260 -3.49 -8.38 -3.28
CA GLU A 260 -4.30 -9.11 -2.31
C GLU A 260 -5.54 -9.75 -2.95
N ALA A 261 -6.25 -9.01 -3.82
CA ALA A 261 -7.40 -9.52 -4.55
C ALA A 261 -7.02 -10.59 -5.58
N VAL A 262 -6.07 -10.29 -6.47
CA VAL A 262 -5.67 -11.19 -7.56
C VAL A 262 -5.12 -12.52 -7.04
N LEU A 263 -4.28 -12.49 -6.01
CA LEU A 263 -3.70 -13.70 -5.39
C LEU A 263 -4.76 -14.54 -4.65
N ALA A 264 -5.89 -13.95 -4.29
CA ALA A 264 -7.05 -14.67 -3.78
C ALA A 264 -8.00 -15.17 -4.90
N GLY A 265 -7.71 -14.83 -6.17
CA GLY A 265 -8.54 -15.19 -7.34
C GLY A 265 -9.71 -14.24 -7.59
N CYS A 266 -9.74 -13.08 -6.92
CA CYS A 266 -10.74 -12.04 -7.13
C CYS A 266 -10.28 -11.08 -8.23
N LEU A 267 -11.09 -10.90 -9.27
CA LEU A 267 -10.72 -10.06 -10.43
C LEU A 267 -10.89 -8.57 -10.11
N PRO A 268 -9.84 -7.75 -10.28
CA PRO A 268 -9.90 -6.32 -10.03
C PRO A 268 -10.54 -5.57 -11.20
N LEU A 269 -11.67 -4.92 -11.00
CA LEU A 269 -12.28 -3.99 -11.95
C LEU A 269 -11.67 -2.60 -11.74
N ALA A 270 -11.00 -2.07 -12.76
CA ALA A 270 -10.34 -0.78 -12.69
C ALA A 270 -11.19 0.33 -13.32
N PRO A 271 -11.59 1.38 -12.57
CA PRO A 271 -12.13 2.60 -13.16
C PRO A 271 -11.23 3.16 -14.27
N ALA A 272 -11.84 3.56 -15.40
CA ALA A 272 -11.13 4.07 -16.58
C ALA A 272 -10.45 5.42 -16.33
N ASP A 273 -10.81 6.14 -15.30
CA ASP A 273 -10.18 7.38 -14.85
C ASP A 273 -8.90 7.16 -14.02
N ILE A 274 -8.58 5.92 -13.69
CA ILE A 274 -7.26 5.58 -13.15
C ILE A 274 -6.24 5.69 -14.28
N ARG A 275 -5.32 6.64 -14.16
CA ARG A 275 -4.23 6.80 -15.14
C ARG A 275 -3.44 5.49 -15.26
N PHE A 276 -3.24 5.01 -16.48
CA PHE A 276 -2.60 3.73 -16.78
C PHE A 276 -3.39 2.50 -16.29
N ALA A 277 -4.72 2.56 -16.22
CA ALA A 277 -5.55 1.41 -15.81
C ALA A 277 -5.18 0.11 -16.57
N ASP A 278 -4.88 0.20 -17.86
CA ASP A 278 -4.43 -0.88 -18.74
C ASP A 278 -3.08 -1.51 -18.36
N ARG A 279 -2.26 -0.81 -17.59
CA ARG A 279 -1.02 -1.36 -17.02
C ARG A 279 -1.27 -2.22 -15.79
N PHE A 280 -2.37 -2.01 -15.11
CA PHE A 280 -2.72 -2.70 -13.87
C PHE A 280 -3.64 -3.90 -14.11
N VAL A 281 -4.56 -3.79 -15.06
CA VAL A 281 -5.52 -4.85 -15.38
C VAL A 281 -5.64 -5.05 -16.90
N PRO A 282 -6.07 -6.24 -17.39
CA PRO A 282 -6.48 -6.40 -18.77
C PRO A 282 -7.60 -5.41 -19.14
N LYS A 283 -7.65 -4.98 -20.39
CA LYS A 283 -8.65 -4.00 -20.88
C LYS A 283 -10.10 -4.44 -20.65
N GLU A 284 -10.33 -5.74 -20.62
CA GLU A 284 -11.63 -6.37 -20.34
C GLU A 284 -12.13 -6.08 -18.92
N LEU A 285 -11.25 -5.73 -18.00
CA LEU A 285 -11.57 -5.40 -16.60
C LEU A 285 -11.59 -3.89 -16.33
N VAL A 286 -11.45 -3.05 -17.36
CA VAL A 286 -11.60 -1.61 -17.25
C VAL A 286 -13.09 -1.24 -17.34
N VAL A 287 -13.58 -0.41 -16.40
CA VAL A 287 -15.00 -0.02 -16.26
C VAL A 287 -15.13 1.52 -16.21
N ARG A 288 -16.24 2.06 -16.74
CA ARG A 288 -16.50 3.51 -16.80
C ARG A 288 -17.62 3.96 -15.86
N SER A 289 -18.45 3.00 -15.40
CA SER A 289 -19.64 3.29 -14.59
C SER A 289 -20.04 2.08 -13.75
N GLY A 290 -21.01 2.26 -12.85
CA GLY A 290 -21.65 1.16 -12.12
C GLY A 290 -22.42 0.20 -13.02
N SER A 291 -22.97 0.65 -14.15
CA SER A 291 -23.56 -0.22 -15.16
C SER A 291 -22.55 -1.11 -15.84
N ASP A 292 -21.37 -0.56 -16.20
CA ASP A 292 -20.27 -1.38 -16.74
C ASP A 292 -19.79 -2.42 -15.72
N VAL A 293 -19.78 -2.07 -14.41
CA VAL A 293 -19.47 -3.04 -13.35
C VAL A 293 -20.47 -4.19 -13.38
N LEU A 294 -21.77 -3.91 -13.48
CA LEU A 294 -22.82 -4.95 -13.56
C LEU A 294 -22.68 -5.82 -14.80
N GLU A 295 -22.48 -5.22 -15.95
CA GLU A 295 -22.25 -5.94 -17.22
C GLU A 295 -21.03 -6.86 -17.11
N ARG A 296 -19.94 -6.34 -16.53
CA ARG A 296 -18.74 -7.13 -16.32
C ARG A 296 -18.97 -8.27 -15.34
N LEU A 297 -19.69 -8.04 -14.25
CA LEU A 297 -20.04 -9.10 -13.29
C LEU A 297 -20.92 -10.19 -13.92
N SER A 298 -21.88 -9.84 -14.81
CA SER A 298 -22.64 -10.84 -15.58
C SER A 298 -21.71 -11.70 -16.42
N TYR A 299 -20.85 -11.09 -17.22
CA TYR A 299 -19.86 -11.83 -18.02
C TYR A 299 -18.97 -12.73 -17.15
N LEU A 300 -18.46 -12.22 -16.05
CA LEU A 300 -17.59 -13.01 -15.16
C LEU A 300 -18.32 -14.18 -14.50
N ARG A 301 -19.62 -14.06 -14.24
CA ARG A 301 -20.45 -15.17 -13.74
C ARG A 301 -20.61 -16.27 -14.80
N GLU A 302 -20.76 -15.91 -16.08
CA GLU A 302 -20.89 -16.86 -17.18
C GLU A 302 -19.62 -17.70 -17.37
N ILE A 303 -18.46 -17.08 -17.21
CA ILE A 303 -17.15 -17.75 -17.35
C ILE A 303 -16.59 -18.31 -16.05
N ALA A 304 -17.26 -18.13 -14.90
CA ALA A 304 -16.75 -18.56 -13.60
C ALA A 304 -16.37 -20.05 -13.58
N GLY A 305 -15.16 -20.36 -13.11
CA GLY A 305 -14.63 -21.72 -13.06
C GLY A 305 -14.12 -22.29 -14.38
N THR A 306 -14.23 -21.56 -15.50
CA THR A 306 -13.76 -22.00 -16.83
C THR A 306 -12.30 -21.61 -17.08
N GLU A 307 -11.72 -22.14 -18.17
CA GLU A 307 -10.39 -21.74 -18.66
C GLU A 307 -10.32 -20.24 -19.00
N GLN A 308 -11.41 -19.64 -19.45
CA GLN A 308 -11.47 -18.20 -19.73
C GLN A 308 -11.33 -17.38 -18.44
N HIS A 309 -11.95 -17.83 -17.34
CA HIS A 309 -11.76 -17.21 -16.04
C HIS A 309 -10.30 -17.33 -15.59
N ALA A 310 -9.72 -18.53 -15.71
CA ALA A 310 -8.32 -18.76 -15.37
C ALA A 310 -7.38 -17.88 -16.22
N ALA A 311 -7.66 -17.70 -17.51
CA ALA A 311 -6.87 -16.84 -18.40
C ALA A 311 -6.91 -15.36 -17.97
N LEU A 312 -8.07 -14.85 -17.50
CA LEU A 312 -8.16 -13.49 -16.96
C LEU A 312 -7.36 -13.35 -15.65
N ILE A 313 -7.42 -14.35 -14.76
CA ILE A 313 -6.61 -14.36 -13.54
C ILE A 313 -5.12 -14.37 -13.90
N ALA A 314 -4.69 -15.23 -14.83
CA ALA A 314 -3.31 -15.29 -15.31
C ALA A 314 -2.83 -13.94 -15.85
N ALA A 315 -3.66 -13.28 -16.67
CA ALA A 315 -3.36 -11.96 -17.19
C ALA A 315 -3.26 -10.88 -16.10
N CYS A 316 -4.06 -10.97 -15.05
CA CYS A 316 -3.93 -10.10 -13.86
C CYS A 316 -2.63 -10.41 -13.09
N VAL A 317 -2.30 -11.67 -12.84
CA VAL A 317 -1.05 -12.07 -12.16
C VAL A 317 0.17 -11.55 -12.93
N ASP A 318 0.17 -11.64 -14.27
CA ASP A 318 1.27 -11.09 -15.09
C ASP A 318 1.43 -9.57 -14.91
N ARG A 319 0.33 -8.81 -14.83
CA ARG A 319 0.37 -7.37 -14.53
C ARG A 319 0.99 -7.06 -13.17
N LEU A 320 0.84 -7.94 -12.17
CA LEU A 320 1.43 -7.76 -10.85
C LEU A 320 2.97 -7.80 -10.85
N ARG A 321 3.62 -8.35 -11.90
CA ARG A 321 5.10 -8.29 -12.06
C ARG A 321 5.64 -6.85 -12.07
N LEU A 322 4.78 -5.87 -12.38
CA LEU A 322 5.11 -4.45 -12.25
C LEU A 322 5.55 -4.10 -10.82
N PHE A 323 4.97 -4.76 -9.84
CA PHE A 323 5.17 -4.56 -8.40
C PHE A 323 6.22 -5.51 -7.80
N GLY A 324 6.91 -6.31 -8.61
CA GLY A 324 7.85 -7.33 -8.16
C GLY A 324 8.86 -6.81 -7.13
N LEU A 325 9.03 -7.55 -6.04
CA LEU A 325 9.83 -7.19 -4.87
C LEU A 325 11.29 -6.88 -5.26
N CYS A 326 11.93 -7.75 -6.04
CA CYS A 326 13.31 -7.54 -6.51
C CYS A 326 13.47 -6.21 -7.24
N LYS A 327 12.50 -5.85 -8.10
CA LYS A 327 12.50 -4.58 -8.82
C LYS A 327 12.42 -3.39 -7.87
N GLN A 328 11.54 -3.45 -6.88
CA GLN A 328 11.36 -2.34 -5.94
C GLN A 328 12.57 -2.20 -5.00
N VAL A 329 13.17 -3.31 -4.56
CA VAL A 329 14.41 -3.29 -3.78
C VAL A 329 15.56 -2.70 -4.58
N ASN A 330 15.76 -3.14 -5.84
CA ASN A 330 16.77 -2.57 -6.73
C ASN A 330 16.58 -1.06 -6.95
N THR A 331 15.33 -0.62 -7.06
CA THR A 331 15.00 0.81 -7.18
C THR A 331 15.44 1.58 -5.95
N LEU A 332 15.10 1.09 -4.74
CA LEU A 332 15.51 1.76 -3.49
C LEU A 332 17.03 1.79 -3.36
N GLU A 333 17.71 0.66 -3.61
CA GLU A 333 19.19 0.60 -3.55
C GLU A 333 19.85 1.57 -4.53
N SER A 334 19.34 1.68 -5.77
CA SER A 334 19.82 2.64 -6.74
C SER A 334 19.68 4.09 -6.26
N VAL A 335 18.55 4.41 -5.63
CA VAL A 335 18.33 5.74 -5.04
C VAL A 335 19.28 6.01 -3.89
N LEU A 336 19.49 5.03 -3.00
CA LEU A 336 20.41 5.12 -1.87
C LEU A 336 21.86 5.29 -2.34
N HIS A 337 22.32 4.48 -3.30
CA HIS A 337 23.67 4.59 -3.84
C HIS A 337 23.92 5.94 -4.53
N GLY A 338 22.94 6.43 -5.31
CA GLY A 338 23.03 7.75 -5.93
C GLY A 338 23.15 8.89 -4.89
N LEU A 339 22.43 8.78 -3.77
CA LEU A 339 22.52 9.73 -2.66
C LEU A 339 23.91 9.71 -2.00
N LEU A 340 24.44 8.52 -1.71
CA LEU A 340 25.74 8.36 -1.06
C LEU A 340 26.87 8.93 -1.93
N GLN A 341 26.82 8.71 -3.24
CA GLN A 341 27.80 9.26 -4.19
C GLN A 341 27.76 10.80 -4.22
N THR A 342 26.57 11.40 -4.27
CA THR A 342 26.42 12.86 -4.25
C THR A 342 27.01 13.46 -2.97
N THR A 343 26.71 12.86 -1.82
CA THR A 343 27.19 13.34 -0.51
C THR A 343 28.71 13.19 -0.37
N ALA A 344 29.31 12.13 -0.93
CA ALA A 344 30.76 11.92 -0.91
C ALA A 344 31.49 12.97 -1.76
N THR A 345 30.98 13.31 -2.94
CA THR A 345 31.52 14.32 -3.84
C THR A 345 31.52 15.72 -3.21
N GLU A 346 30.42 16.09 -2.54
CA GLU A 346 30.31 17.37 -1.85
C GLU A 346 31.28 17.50 -0.66
N ARG A 347 31.49 16.42 0.11
CA ARG A 347 32.47 16.41 1.23
C ARG A 347 33.93 16.40 0.78
N GLY A 348 34.24 15.92 -0.42
CA GLY A 348 35.60 15.95 -0.99
C GLY A 348 35.93 17.26 -1.70
N ALA A 349 34.95 18.13 -1.90
CA ALA A 349 35.12 19.45 -2.53
C ALA A 349 35.26 20.61 -1.52
N THR A 350 35.07 20.34 -0.23
CA THR A 350 35.30 21.28 0.90
C THR A 350 36.59 20.94 1.63
#